data_cd21deaca497f6a3e83e47df063b3ee0
#
_entry.id   cd21deaca497f6a3e83e47df063b3ee0
#
_cell.length_a   1.000
_cell.length_b   1.000
_cell.length_c   1.000
_cell.angle_alpha   90.00
_cell.angle_beta   90.00
_cell.angle_gamma   90.00
#
_symmetry.space_group_name_H-M   'P 1'
#
loop_
_entity.id
_entity.type
_entity.pdbx_description
1 polymer ?
#
loop_
_entity_poly.entity_id
_entity_poly.type
_entity_poly.pdbx_seq_one_letter_code
_entity_poly.pdbx_strand_id
1 'polypeptide(L)'
;MLTVPRLLRFRPRPSILAVAVACLLQPQASAQFNNAAGVAIDPEGVLRTRIVTDAGLSAEQRRAAVEALPGDLRKAAPLRKVALSRLEAAISARGDRGVPDDVAKLAGLTRIQYVFIYPAEGDRPGEIVIAGPAEPWVTDAAGRVVGAETGSPTLLLEDVATALRSFAPGQPQDRLVGCSIDPTKEGLAKMQDYLRTVGKVNPKGGADQIVAGMREALGPQTVTVQGVPAGSHFAQVLVEADYRMKLIGIGLERPPVKMPVWVDLAAAGAVAANALQRWYFVPDYECVRVSEDDLAIELVGRGVKLCGADEVVKPDGTRLSASRADQASRTFTEAFTAKYAEIAARSPVYGQ
;
A
#
# COMPACT_ATOMS: atom_id res chain seq x y z
N MET A 1 7.00 -29.59 19.00
CA MET A 1 6.36 -28.69 19.98
C MET A 1 7.07 -27.34 19.83
N LEU A 2 6.72 -26.61 18.78
CA LEU A 2 7.32 -25.31 18.44
C LEU A 2 6.58 -24.23 19.20
N THR A 3 7.29 -23.58 20.11
CA THR A 3 6.81 -22.45 20.90
C THR A 3 6.59 -21.26 19.98
N VAL A 4 5.34 -20.93 19.75
CA VAL A 4 4.94 -19.68 19.10
C VAL A 4 5.48 -18.51 19.94
N PRO A 5 6.26 -17.58 19.38
CA PRO A 5 6.72 -16.42 20.13
C PRO A 5 5.52 -15.57 20.54
N ARG A 6 5.48 -15.22 21.81
CA ARG A 6 4.52 -14.30 22.41
C ARG A 6 4.34 -13.07 21.54
N LEU A 7 3.11 -12.77 21.20
CA LEU A 7 2.65 -11.49 20.66
C LEU A 7 3.32 -10.34 21.43
N LEU A 8 4.25 -9.67 20.77
CA LEU A 8 4.84 -8.44 21.27
C LEU A 8 3.72 -7.41 21.45
N ARG A 9 3.45 -7.06 22.68
CA ARG A 9 2.62 -5.90 23.02
C ARG A 9 3.30 -4.66 22.47
N PHE A 10 2.83 -4.22 21.32
CA PHE A 10 3.20 -2.95 20.74
C PHE A 10 2.89 -1.82 21.72
N ARG A 11 3.92 -1.19 22.27
CA ARG A 11 3.80 0.13 22.87
C ARG A 11 4.03 1.14 21.74
N PRO A 12 3.00 1.83 21.26
CA PRO A 12 3.20 2.87 20.26
C PRO A 12 4.00 4.01 20.89
N ARG A 13 5.14 4.33 20.29
CA ARG A 13 5.80 5.62 20.56
C ARG A 13 4.88 6.72 20.01
N PRO A 14 4.72 7.84 20.76
CA PRO A 14 3.82 8.90 20.36
C PRO A 14 4.46 9.71 19.22
N SER A 15 4.20 9.36 18.04
CA SER A 15 4.35 10.24 16.87
C SER A 15 3.50 9.67 15.76
N ILE A 16 2.71 10.56 15.18
CA ILE A 16 2.19 10.44 13.82
C ILE A 16 0.68 10.41 13.74
N LEU A 17 0.21 11.58 13.44
CA LEU A 17 -1.16 11.88 13.10
C LEU A 17 -1.33 11.88 11.58
N ALA A 18 -2.13 11.01 11.07
CA ALA A 18 -2.70 11.20 9.76
C ALA A 18 -4.03 11.94 9.93
N VAL A 19 -4.04 13.23 9.63
CA VAL A 19 -5.31 13.99 9.52
C VAL A 19 -5.92 13.62 8.19
N ALA A 20 -6.76 12.63 8.23
CA ALA A 20 -7.45 12.10 7.06
C ALA A 20 -8.34 13.13 6.36
N VAL A 21 -8.78 14.15 7.06
CA VAL A 21 -9.76 15.14 6.57
C VAL A 21 -9.17 16.11 5.56
N ALA A 22 -7.89 16.34 5.54
CA ALA A 22 -7.32 17.44 4.77
C ALA A 22 -6.68 17.08 3.45
N CYS A 23 -6.54 15.80 3.13
CA CYS A 23 -6.01 15.38 1.83
C CYS A 23 -7.00 15.50 0.67
N LEU A 24 -8.08 16.20 0.81
CA LEU A 24 -9.34 15.70 0.39
C LEU A 24 -10.03 16.37 -0.76
N LEU A 25 -9.60 17.46 -1.31
CA LEU A 25 -10.45 18.12 -2.28
C LEU A 25 -9.69 18.81 -3.39
N GLN A 26 -9.71 18.15 -4.48
CA GLN A 26 -9.68 18.85 -5.77
C GLN A 26 -11.10 19.04 -6.25
N PRO A 27 -11.46 20.20 -6.90
CA PRO A 27 -12.80 20.41 -7.42
C PRO A 27 -13.14 19.28 -8.39
N GLN A 28 -14.27 18.66 -8.15
CA GLN A 28 -14.83 17.68 -9.07
C GLN A 28 -15.25 18.41 -10.35
N ALA A 29 -14.38 18.44 -11.35
CA ALA A 29 -14.87 18.17 -12.68
C ALA A 29 -15.44 16.76 -12.60
N SER A 30 -16.66 16.54 -13.03
CA SER A 30 -17.34 15.24 -13.12
C SER A 30 -16.42 14.24 -13.79
N ALA A 31 -15.50 13.67 -13.01
CA ALA A 31 -14.49 12.79 -13.47
C ALA A 31 -15.12 11.42 -13.60
N GLN A 32 -15.20 10.94 -14.81
CA GLN A 32 -15.11 9.53 -15.09
C GLN A 32 -13.99 8.99 -14.19
N PHE A 33 -14.36 8.03 -13.33
CA PHE A 33 -13.48 7.41 -12.36
C PHE A 33 -12.40 6.59 -13.09
N ASN A 34 -11.38 7.23 -13.59
CA ASN A 34 -10.14 6.57 -13.96
C ASN A 34 -9.25 6.52 -12.73
N ASN A 35 -8.95 5.32 -12.26
CA ASN A 35 -8.09 4.98 -11.13
C ASN A 35 -6.61 5.39 -11.31
N ALA A 36 -6.35 6.47 -11.98
CA ALA A 36 -5.02 6.91 -12.34
C ALA A 36 -4.50 8.09 -11.50
N ALA A 37 -5.01 8.25 -10.28
CA ALA A 37 -4.42 9.16 -9.32
C ALA A 37 -3.29 8.44 -8.58
N GLY A 38 -2.08 8.97 -8.65
CA GLY A 38 -0.95 8.54 -7.87
C GLY A 38 -0.56 9.58 -6.84
N VAL A 39 0.32 9.22 -5.93
CA VAL A 39 1.03 10.17 -5.09
C VAL A 39 2.51 10.16 -5.41
N ALA A 40 3.17 11.26 -5.14
CA ALA A 40 4.63 11.38 -5.19
C ALA A 40 5.09 12.04 -3.89
N ILE A 41 6.27 11.66 -3.44
CA ILE A 41 6.95 12.32 -2.32
C ILE A 41 8.03 13.19 -2.95
N ASP A 42 7.99 14.49 -2.70
CA ASP A 42 9.05 15.36 -3.19
C ASP A 42 10.34 15.22 -2.37
N PRO A 43 11.47 15.77 -2.82
CA PRO A 43 12.74 15.65 -2.09
C PRO A 43 12.71 16.21 -0.67
N GLU A 44 11.78 17.11 -0.37
CA GLU A 44 11.55 17.66 0.96
C GLU A 44 10.68 16.78 1.84
N GLY A 45 10.24 15.60 1.35
CA GLY A 45 9.38 14.67 2.06
C GLY A 45 7.91 15.07 2.08
N VAL A 46 7.47 15.97 1.20
CA VAL A 46 6.08 16.45 1.13
C VAL A 46 5.26 15.62 0.15
N LEU A 47 4.06 15.24 0.57
CA LEU A 47 3.10 14.52 -0.25
C LEU A 47 2.56 15.42 -1.38
N ARG A 48 2.66 14.93 -2.62
CA ARG A 48 2.08 15.54 -3.82
C ARG A 48 1.12 14.56 -4.48
N THR A 49 -0.07 15.00 -4.84
CA THR A 49 -0.98 14.19 -5.65
C THR A 49 -0.62 14.33 -7.12
N ARG A 50 -0.54 13.21 -7.82
CA ARG A 50 -0.30 13.13 -9.26
C ARG A 50 -1.59 12.67 -9.95
N ILE A 51 -2.13 13.52 -10.81
CA ILE A 51 -3.28 13.15 -11.66
C ILE A 51 -2.72 12.62 -12.98
N VAL A 52 -3.11 11.42 -13.35
CA VAL A 52 -2.79 10.83 -14.65
C VAL A 52 -4.05 10.96 -15.52
N THR A 53 -3.93 11.75 -16.58
CA THR A 53 -5.02 12.03 -17.53
C THR A 53 -4.95 11.16 -18.78
N ASP A 54 -3.93 10.30 -18.90
CA ASP A 54 -3.73 9.45 -20.06
C ASP A 54 -4.78 8.33 -20.11
N ALA A 55 -5.29 8.04 -21.30
CA ALA A 55 -6.26 6.96 -21.55
C ALA A 55 -5.67 5.55 -21.43
N GLY A 56 -4.36 5.44 -21.17
CA GLY A 56 -3.65 4.16 -21.14
C GLY A 56 -3.39 3.57 -22.53
N LEU A 57 -2.80 2.38 -22.56
CA LEU A 57 -2.46 1.69 -23.79
C LEU A 57 -3.70 1.26 -24.57
N SER A 58 -3.70 1.51 -25.88
CA SER A 58 -4.69 0.91 -26.79
C SER A 58 -4.53 -0.62 -26.84
N ALA A 59 -5.54 -1.33 -27.31
CA ALA A 59 -5.46 -2.77 -27.49
C ALA A 59 -4.33 -3.20 -28.43
N GLU A 60 -4.02 -2.38 -29.42
CA GLU A 60 -2.92 -2.61 -30.38
C GLU A 60 -1.56 -2.42 -29.70
N GLN A 61 -1.38 -1.31 -28.97
CA GLN A 61 -0.15 -1.06 -28.19
C GLN A 61 0.11 -2.15 -27.16
N ARG A 62 -0.94 -2.62 -26.50
CA ARG A 62 -0.85 -3.73 -25.53
C ARG A 62 -0.40 -5.02 -26.21
N ARG A 63 -0.97 -5.36 -27.37
CA ARG A 63 -0.53 -6.53 -28.15
C ARG A 63 0.92 -6.43 -28.58
N ALA A 64 1.31 -5.29 -29.13
CA ALA A 64 2.70 -5.06 -29.55
C ALA A 64 3.68 -5.20 -28.37
N ALA A 65 3.34 -4.68 -27.20
CA ALA A 65 4.16 -4.82 -26.00
C ALA A 65 4.31 -6.30 -25.58
N VAL A 66 3.23 -7.08 -25.63
CA VAL A 66 3.27 -8.53 -25.34
C VAL A 66 4.11 -9.30 -26.39
N GLU A 67 3.97 -8.97 -27.66
CA GLU A 67 4.75 -9.58 -28.75
C GLU A 67 6.25 -9.30 -28.65
N ALA A 68 6.63 -8.19 -28.04
CA ALA A 68 8.04 -7.85 -27.80
C ALA A 68 8.70 -8.69 -26.69
N LEU A 69 7.92 -9.37 -25.83
CA LEU A 69 8.44 -10.22 -24.78
C LEU A 69 9.07 -11.52 -25.36
N PRO A 70 10.03 -12.16 -24.65
CA PRO A 70 10.51 -13.50 -24.98
C PRO A 70 9.35 -14.50 -25.08
N GLY A 71 9.46 -15.48 -25.95
CA GLY A 71 8.35 -16.36 -26.35
C GLY A 71 7.65 -17.10 -25.22
N ASP A 72 8.38 -17.53 -24.20
CA ASP A 72 7.86 -18.20 -23.01
C ASP A 72 7.16 -17.24 -22.03
N LEU A 73 7.48 -15.94 -22.10
CA LEU A 73 6.88 -14.90 -21.27
C LEU A 73 5.62 -14.26 -21.86
N ARG A 74 5.29 -14.59 -23.12
CA ARG A 74 4.09 -14.08 -23.81
C ARG A 74 2.79 -14.72 -23.36
N LYS A 75 2.87 -15.77 -22.55
CA LYS A 75 1.71 -16.56 -22.11
C LYS A 75 1.56 -16.48 -20.60
N ALA A 76 0.32 -16.36 -20.16
CA ALA A 76 0.01 -16.51 -18.74
C ALA A 76 0.33 -17.93 -18.26
N ALA A 77 0.74 -18.04 -17.01
CA ALA A 77 1.02 -19.30 -16.36
C ALA A 77 0.42 -19.29 -14.94
N PRO A 78 -0.34 -20.31 -14.55
CA PRO A 78 -0.87 -20.38 -13.19
C PRO A 78 0.22 -20.59 -12.14
N LEU A 79 1.36 -21.14 -12.56
CA LEU A 79 2.52 -21.36 -11.70
C LEU A 79 3.82 -21.19 -12.50
N ARG A 80 4.37 -19.99 -12.46
CA ARG A 80 5.71 -19.71 -12.97
C ARG A 80 6.72 -19.82 -11.84
N LYS A 81 7.84 -20.47 -12.11
CA LYS A 81 8.92 -20.68 -11.14
C LYS A 81 10.11 -19.80 -11.50
N VAL A 82 10.65 -19.10 -10.53
CA VAL A 82 11.82 -18.23 -10.67
C VAL A 82 12.86 -18.63 -9.63
N ALA A 83 13.99 -19.14 -10.08
CA ALA A 83 15.11 -19.56 -9.24
C ALA A 83 15.98 -18.35 -8.91
N LEU A 84 16.29 -18.12 -7.63
CA LEU A 84 17.04 -16.94 -7.20
C LEU A 84 18.49 -16.98 -7.68
N SER A 85 19.14 -18.15 -7.71
CA SER A 85 20.49 -18.29 -8.26
C SER A 85 20.58 -17.92 -9.74
N ARG A 86 19.52 -18.23 -10.53
CA ARG A 86 19.45 -17.86 -11.95
C ARG A 86 19.24 -16.36 -12.15
N LEU A 87 18.48 -15.69 -11.26
CA LEU A 87 18.37 -14.24 -11.25
C LEU A 87 19.73 -13.60 -11.00
N GLU A 88 20.42 -14.06 -9.96
CA GLU A 88 21.76 -13.58 -9.62
C GLU A 88 22.75 -13.77 -10.78
N ALA A 89 22.78 -14.96 -11.37
CA ALA A 89 23.63 -15.25 -12.53
C ALA A 89 23.31 -14.34 -13.73
N ALA A 90 22.01 -14.10 -14.02
CA ALA A 90 21.60 -13.23 -15.12
C ALA A 90 22.01 -11.76 -14.89
N ILE A 91 21.91 -11.28 -13.65
CA ILE A 91 22.36 -9.93 -13.28
C ILE A 91 23.89 -9.84 -13.40
N SER A 92 24.62 -10.80 -12.85
CA SER A 92 26.09 -10.83 -12.86
C SER A 92 26.65 -10.89 -14.29
N ALA A 93 26.03 -11.66 -15.18
CA ALA A 93 26.42 -11.77 -16.59
C ALA A 93 26.25 -10.46 -17.37
N ARG A 94 25.41 -9.54 -16.89
CA ARG A 94 25.19 -8.24 -17.56
C ARG A 94 26.21 -7.17 -17.12
N GLY A 95 26.76 -7.28 -15.91
CA GLY A 95 27.65 -6.26 -15.36
C GLY A 95 27.00 -4.86 -15.38
N ASP A 96 27.69 -3.88 -15.90
CA ASP A 96 27.22 -2.48 -15.93
C ASP A 96 26.06 -2.20 -16.90
N ARG A 97 25.59 -3.20 -17.66
CA ARG A 97 24.44 -3.04 -18.60
C ARG A 97 23.09 -3.05 -17.93
N GLY A 98 23.05 -3.06 -16.60
CA GLY A 98 21.83 -3.04 -15.81
C GLY A 98 21.08 -4.37 -15.78
N VAL A 99 20.00 -4.42 -15.01
CA VAL A 99 19.17 -5.61 -14.82
C VAL A 99 18.33 -5.85 -16.08
N PRO A 100 18.29 -7.09 -16.64
CA PRO A 100 17.37 -7.43 -17.74
C PRO A 100 15.91 -7.19 -17.35
N ASP A 101 15.08 -6.79 -18.31
CA ASP A 101 13.69 -6.41 -18.07
C ASP A 101 12.84 -7.55 -17.50
N ASP A 102 13.04 -8.77 -18.00
CA ASP A 102 12.38 -9.99 -17.52
C ASP A 102 12.81 -10.37 -16.09
N VAL A 103 14.06 -10.12 -15.74
CA VAL A 103 14.58 -10.29 -14.38
C VAL A 103 14.05 -9.21 -13.44
N ALA A 104 14.06 -7.94 -13.89
CA ALA A 104 13.54 -6.82 -13.11
C ALA A 104 12.05 -6.99 -12.75
N LYS A 105 11.29 -7.65 -13.63
CA LYS A 105 9.86 -7.93 -13.47
C LYS A 105 9.55 -9.37 -13.06
N LEU A 106 10.55 -10.09 -12.54
CA LEU A 106 10.43 -11.45 -12.01
C LEU A 106 9.65 -12.38 -12.97
N ALA A 107 9.99 -12.32 -14.26
CA ALA A 107 9.36 -13.09 -15.32
C ALA A 107 7.82 -12.93 -15.39
N GLY A 108 7.29 -11.78 -14.97
CA GLY A 108 5.86 -11.49 -14.98
C GLY A 108 5.06 -12.07 -13.83
N LEU A 109 5.70 -12.51 -12.75
CA LEU A 109 5.00 -12.91 -11.52
C LEU A 109 4.11 -11.78 -11.04
N THR A 110 2.84 -12.08 -10.78
CA THR A 110 1.88 -11.13 -10.18
C THR A 110 1.75 -11.33 -8.67
N ARG A 111 2.30 -12.44 -8.16
CA ARG A 111 2.30 -12.78 -6.74
C ARG A 111 3.35 -13.86 -6.45
N ILE A 112 4.01 -13.78 -5.31
CA ILE A 112 4.71 -14.93 -4.72
C ILE A 112 3.67 -15.73 -3.95
N GLN A 113 3.29 -16.90 -4.47
CA GLN A 113 2.38 -17.81 -3.78
C GLN A 113 3.12 -18.91 -3.06
N TYR A 114 4.23 -19.37 -3.63
CA TYR A 114 5.04 -20.44 -3.04
C TYR A 114 6.51 -20.03 -3.00
N VAL A 115 7.19 -20.52 -1.97
CA VAL A 115 8.65 -20.52 -1.88
C VAL A 115 9.07 -21.97 -1.68
N PHE A 116 9.89 -22.49 -2.60
CA PHE A 116 10.46 -23.83 -2.52
C PHE A 116 11.93 -23.75 -2.15
N ILE A 117 12.34 -24.58 -1.23
CA ILE A 117 13.72 -24.68 -0.76
C ILE A 117 14.27 -26.03 -1.22
N TYR A 118 15.29 -26.02 -2.04
CA TYR A 118 16.00 -27.20 -2.47
C TYR A 118 17.35 -27.21 -1.71
N PRO A 119 17.53 -28.09 -0.72
CA PRO A 119 18.81 -28.19 -0.01
C PRO A 119 19.96 -28.53 -0.92
N ALA A 120 21.18 -28.15 -0.53
CA ALA A 120 22.38 -28.60 -1.21
C ALA A 120 22.53 -30.14 -1.08
N GLU A 121 22.87 -30.81 -2.18
CA GLU A 121 23.02 -32.27 -2.23
C GLU A 121 24.28 -32.64 -3.05
N GLY A 122 25.28 -33.22 -2.40
CA GLY A 122 26.57 -33.47 -3.01
C GLY A 122 27.21 -32.19 -3.55
N ASP A 123 27.60 -32.22 -4.83
CA ASP A 123 28.17 -31.05 -5.52
C ASP A 123 27.10 -30.05 -6.04
N ARG A 124 25.81 -30.34 -5.84
CA ARG A 124 24.71 -29.46 -6.26
C ARG A 124 24.46 -28.42 -5.18
N PRO A 125 24.63 -27.10 -5.46
CA PRO A 125 24.31 -26.06 -4.50
C PRO A 125 22.82 -26.03 -4.21
N GLY A 126 22.45 -25.56 -3.02
CA GLY A 126 21.07 -25.32 -2.66
C GLY A 126 20.44 -24.22 -3.51
N GLU A 127 19.11 -24.28 -3.66
CA GLU A 127 18.36 -23.33 -4.48
C GLU A 127 17.09 -22.89 -3.76
N ILE A 128 16.76 -21.62 -3.88
CA ILE A 128 15.45 -21.07 -3.48
C ILE A 128 14.70 -20.67 -4.74
N VAL A 129 13.48 -21.17 -4.85
CA VAL A 129 12.60 -20.90 -5.98
C VAL A 129 11.33 -20.22 -5.49
N ILE A 130 11.09 -18.99 -5.93
CA ILE A 130 9.81 -18.33 -5.75
C ILE A 130 8.87 -18.69 -6.90
N ALA A 131 7.59 -18.88 -6.62
CA ALA A 131 6.62 -19.29 -7.62
C ALA A 131 5.23 -18.71 -7.38
N GLY A 132 4.49 -18.53 -8.46
CA GLY A 132 3.12 -18.05 -8.41
C GLY A 132 2.52 -17.81 -9.79
N PRO A 133 1.30 -17.24 -9.84
CA PRO A 133 0.69 -16.84 -11.08
C PRO A 133 1.51 -15.76 -11.76
N ALA A 134 1.58 -15.84 -13.08
CA ALA A 134 2.33 -14.88 -13.89
C ALA A 134 1.62 -14.67 -15.23
N GLU A 135 1.79 -13.50 -15.80
CA GLU A 135 1.26 -13.14 -17.10
C GLU A 135 2.21 -12.20 -17.87
N PRO A 136 2.03 -12.03 -19.18
CA PRO A 136 2.71 -10.96 -19.90
C PRO A 136 2.43 -9.62 -19.23
N TRP A 137 3.35 -8.69 -19.31
CA TRP A 137 3.19 -7.39 -18.66
C TRP A 137 3.22 -6.22 -19.64
N VAL A 138 2.62 -5.14 -19.20
CA VAL A 138 2.63 -3.83 -19.85
C VAL A 138 2.80 -2.75 -18.79
N THR A 139 3.17 -1.55 -19.22
CA THR A 139 3.17 -0.38 -18.33
C THR A 139 1.86 0.37 -18.51
N ASP A 140 1.12 0.62 -17.43
CA ASP A 140 -0.12 1.40 -17.45
C ASP A 140 0.17 2.91 -17.57
N ALA A 141 -0.89 3.71 -17.73
CA ALA A 141 -0.80 5.16 -17.83
C ALA A 141 -0.19 5.84 -16.59
N ALA A 142 -0.27 5.20 -15.44
CA ALA A 142 0.34 5.67 -14.20
C ALA A 142 1.82 5.29 -14.06
N GLY A 143 2.36 4.54 -15.02
CA GLY A 143 3.74 4.03 -15.01
C GLY A 143 3.91 2.74 -14.21
N ARG A 144 2.81 2.09 -13.78
CA ARG A 144 2.87 0.81 -13.08
C ARG A 144 3.02 -0.34 -14.07
N VAL A 145 3.81 -1.33 -13.70
CA VAL A 145 3.90 -2.58 -14.46
C VAL A 145 2.76 -3.48 -14.02
N VAL A 146 1.90 -3.83 -14.96
CA VAL A 146 0.70 -4.64 -14.72
C VAL A 146 0.58 -5.75 -15.74
N GLY A 147 -0.06 -6.83 -15.36
CA GLY A 147 -0.39 -7.93 -16.26
C GLY A 147 -1.27 -7.48 -17.41
N ALA A 148 -0.95 -7.95 -18.59
CA ALA A 148 -1.64 -7.56 -19.82
C ALA A 148 -3.07 -8.13 -19.90
N GLU A 149 -3.36 -9.23 -19.21
CA GLU A 149 -4.65 -9.92 -19.25
C GLU A 149 -5.57 -9.43 -18.11
N THR A 150 -5.07 -9.44 -16.88
CA THR A 150 -5.89 -9.15 -15.69
C THR A 150 -5.76 -7.72 -15.18
N GLY A 151 -4.68 -7.01 -15.56
CA GLY A 151 -4.32 -5.73 -14.95
C GLY A 151 -3.76 -5.84 -13.52
N SER A 152 -3.54 -7.07 -13.05
CA SER A 152 -2.89 -7.29 -11.74
C SER A 152 -1.46 -6.75 -11.76
N PRO A 153 -0.97 -6.11 -10.70
CA PRO A 153 0.40 -5.61 -10.69
C PRO A 153 1.40 -6.74 -10.82
N THR A 154 2.45 -6.49 -11.61
CA THR A 154 3.60 -7.38 -11.72
C THR A 154 4.59 -7.08 -10.60
N LEU A 155 5.13 -8.12 -9.97
CA LEU A 155 6.15 -7.97 -8.95
C LEU A 155 7.44 -7.42 -9.54
N LEU A 156 8.09 -6.53 -8.80
CA LEU A 156 9.38 -5.97 -9.15
C LEU A 156 10.48 -6.58 -8.27
N LEU A 157 11.60 -6.93 -8.87
CA LEU A 157 12.76 -7.46 -8.15
C LEU A 157 13.28 -6.49 -7.09
N GLU A 158 13.23 -5.18 -7.37
CA GLU A 158 13.66 -4.15 -6.42
C GLU A 158 12.80 -4.12 -5.14
N ASP A 159 11.49 -4.37 -5.26
CA ASP A 159 10.59 -4.42 -4.11
C ASP A 159 10.82 -5.67 -3.27
N VAL A 160 10.98 -6.83 -3.92
CA VAL A 160 11.33 -8.08 -3.23
C VAL A 160 12.68 -7.94 -2.52
N ALA A 161 13.69 -7.37 -3.18
CA ALA A 161 15.00 -7.13 -2.57
C ALA A 161 14.90 -6.14 -1.40
N THR A 162 14.07 -5.10 -1.51
CA THR A 162 13.82 -4.14 -0.43
C THR A 162 13.16 -4.82 0.76
N ALA A 163 12.14 -5.64 0.54
CA ALA A 163 11.47 -6.41 1.59
C ALA A 163 12.43 -7.37 2.30
N LEU A 164 13.21 -8.15 1.57
CA LEU A 164 14.19 -9.08 2.13
C LEU A 164 15.28 -8.37 2.94
N ARG A 165 15.76 -7.21 2.49
CA ARG A 165 16.75 -6.41 3.23
C ARG A 165 16.18 -5.80 4.50
N SER A 166 14.90 -5.48 4.53
CA SER A 166 14.23 -4.95 5.72
C SER A 166 14.16 -5.97 6.85
N PHE A 167 14.11 -7.26 6.52
CA PHE A 167 14.04 -8.37 7.46
C PHE A 167 15.20 -9.37 7.26
N ALA A 168 16.39 -8.85 6.99
CA ALA A 168 17.58 -9.69 6.79
C ALA A 168 17.86 -10.59 8.01
N PRO A 169 18.36 -11.83 7.80
CA PRO A 169 18.74 -12.73 8.88
C PRO A 169 19.70 -12.07 9.87
N GLY A 170 19.50 -12.31 11.18
CA GLY A 170 20.32 -11.73 12.24
C GLY A 170 19.99 -10.28 12.61
N GLN A 171 19.03 -9.65 11.94
CA GLN A 171 18.52 -8.33 12.35
C GLN A 171 17.41 -8.49 13.39
N PRO A 172 17.18 -7.45 14.25
CA PRO A 172 16.07 -7.47 15.18
C PRO A 172 14.73 -7.68 14.45
N GLN A 173 13.91 -8.62 14.96
CA GLN A 173 12.61 -8.95 14.35
C GLN A 173 11.49 -7.97 14.73
N ASP A 174 11.77 -7.01 15.59
CA ASP A 174 10.86 -5.94 16.02
C ASP A 174 10.88 -4.72 15.09
N ARG A 175 11.51 -4.83 13.92
CA ARG A 175 11.53 -3.77 12.92
C ARG A 175 10.14 -3.50 12.38
N LEU A 176 9.78 -2.23 12.38
CA LEU A 176 8.55 -1.74 11.80
C LEU A 176 8.81 -1.27 10.37
N VAL A 177 8.07 -1.82 9.41
CA VAL A 177 7.92 -1.22 8.07
C VAL A 177 6.59 -0.49 8.06
N GLY A 178 6.62 0.78 7.75
CA GLY A 178 5.41 1.60 7.74
C GLY A 178 5.65 2.99 7.21
N CYS A 179 4.56 3.72 7.03
CA CYS A 179 4.62 5.13 6.67
C CYS A 179 3.62 5.93 7.51
N SER A 180 3.84 7.23 7.53
CA SER A 180 2.88 8.18 8.06
C SER A 180 2.83 9.42 7.21
N ILE A 181 1.66 10.03 7.19
CA ILE A 181 1.37 11.27 6.49
C ILE A 181 0.88 12.24 7.56
N ASP A 182 1.69 13.21 7.90
CA ASP A 182 1.43 14.12 9.01
C ASP A 182 1.30 15.57 8.54
N PRO A 183 0.31 16.31 9.04
CA PRO A 183 0.31 17.75 8.89
C PRO A 183 1.43 18.38 9.70
N THR A 184 1.90 19.53 9.24
CA THR A 184 2.79 20.35 10.05
C THR A 184 2.08 20.84 11.32
N LYS A 185 2.82 21.18 12.36
CA LYS A 185 2.23 21.76 13.59
C LYS A 185 1.44 23.02 13.28
N GLU A 186 1.97 23.85 12.40
CA GLU A 186 1.37 25.10 11.95
C GLU A 186 0.09 24.85 11.15
N GLY A 187 0.10 23.85 10.27
CA GLY A 187 -1.08 23.44 9.50
C GLY A 187 -2.18 22.91 10.42
N LEU A 188 -1.82 22.09 11.41
CA LEU A 188 -2.79 21.59 12.38
C LEU A 188 -3.42 22.70 13.23
N ALA A 189 -2.62 23.67 13.70
CA ALA A 189 -3.11 24.82 14.45
C ALA A 189 -4.06 25.67 13.58
N LYS A 190 -3.68 26.00 12.33
CA LYS A 190 -4.54 26.75 11.39
C LYS A 190 -5.84 26.01 11.10
N MET A 191 -5.81 24.70 10.93
CA MET A 191 -7.01 23.89 10.71
C MET A 191 -7.94 23.95 11.93
N GLN A 192 -7.41 23.83 13.15
CA GLN A 192 -8.21 23.95 14.36
C GLN A 192 -8.83 25.34 14.51
N ASP A 193 -8.08 26.39 14.21
CA ASP A 193 -8.60 27.77 14.23
C ASP A 193 -9.69 27.95 13.18
N TYR A 194 -9.50 27.44 11.96
CA TYR A 194 -10.52 27.44 10.94
C TYR A 194 -11.81 26.74 11.41
N LEU A 195 -11.71 25.54 11.98
CA LEU A 195 -12.87 24.80 12.51
C LEU A 195 -13.62 25.57 13.61
N ARG A 196 -12.91 26.33 14.45
CA ARG A 196 -13.54 27.21 15.45
C ARG A 196 -14.33 28.35 14.79
N THR A 197 -13.84 28.91 13.68
CA THR A 197 -14.52 30.00 12.96
C THR A 197 -15.75 29.55 12.20
N VAL A 198 -15.75 28.32 11.67
CA VAL A 198 -16.89 27.75 10.93
C VAL A 198 -18.11 27.49 11.80
N GLY A 199 -17.91 27.26 13.11
CA GLY A 199 -19.00 27.03 14.05
C GLY A 199 -19.78 25.72 13.80
N LYS A 200 -21.07 25.70 14.14
CA LYS A 200 -21.92 24.53 13.89
C LYS A 200 -22.28 24.44 12.42
N VAL A 201 -21.73 23.44 11.74
CA VAL A 201 -21.99 23.18 10.32
C VAL A 201 -23.43 22.80 10.08
N ASN A 202 -24.06 23.45 9.09
CA ASN A 202 -25.33 22.99 8.57
C ASN A 202 -25.09 21.84 7.57
N PRO A 203 -25.55 20.60 7.86
CA PRO A 203 -25.22 19.42 7.02
C PRO A 203 -25.77 19.51 5.59
N LYS A 204 -26.69 20.46 5.33
CA LYS A 204 -27.40 20.57 4.05
C LYS A 204 -26.84 21.62 3.07
N GLY A 205 -25.77 22.30 3.42
CA GLY A 205 -25.17 23.30 2.51
C GLY A 205 -23.78 23.75 3.00
N GLY A 206 -22.83 23.80 2.09
CA GLY A 206 -21.48 24.32 2.36
C GLY A 206 -20.45 23.29 2.81
N ALA A 207 -20.76 21.99 2.82
CA ALA A 207 -19.78 20.95 3.17
C ALA A 207 -18.52 21.04 2.31
N ASP A 208 -18.66 21.22 1.01
CA ASP A 208 -17.52 21.32 0.09
C ASP A 208 -16.64 22.55 0.37
N GLN A 209 -17.25 23.70 0.74
CA GLN A 209 -16.50 24.90 1.11
C GLN A 209 -15.74 24.73 2.42
N ILE A 210 -16.35 24.06 3.40
CA ILE A 210 -15.70 23.78 4.68
C ILE A 210 -14.51 22.87 4.49
N VAL A 211 -14.69 21.84 3.69
CA VAL A 211 -13.63 20.89 3.38
C VAL A 211 -12.50 21.56 2.58
N ALA A 212 -12.83 22.42 1.60
CA ALA A 212 -11.84 23.21 0.88
C ALA A 212 -11.03 24.11 1.83
N GLY A 213 -11.72 24.82 2.73
CA GLY A 213 -11.08 25.67 3.73
C GLY A 213 -10.23 24.91 4.74
N MET A 214 -10.67 23.72 5.19
CA MET A 214 -9.85 22.86 6.04
C MET A 214 -8.57 22.42 5.34
N ARG A 215 -8.67 22.04 4.07
CA ARG A 215 -7.51 21.66 3.25
C ARG A 215 -6.51 22.80 3.10
N GLU A 216 -7.01 24.00 2.77
CA GLU A 216 -6.16 25.18 2.64
C GLU A 216 -5.47 25.52 3.96
N ALA A 217 -6.21 25.46 5.06
CA ALA A 217 -5.68 25.73 6.39
C ALA A 217 -4.62 24.69 6.81
N LEU A 218 -4.86 23.41 6.51
CA LEU A 218 -3.89 22.34 6.84
C LEU A 218 -2.58 22.46 6.07
N GLY A 219 -2.63 22.87 4.82
CA GLY A 219 -1.46 23.03 3.97
C GLY A 219 -0.71 21.73 3.65
N PRO A 220 0.60 21.80 3.39
CA PRO A 220 1.43 20.66 3.05
C PRO A 220 1.50 19.61 4.17
N GLN A 221 1.62 18.34 3.78
CA GLN A 221 1.80 17.22 4.69
C GLN A 221 3.16 16.58 4.48
N THR A 222 3.80 16.20 5.56
CA THR A 222 5.08 15.50 5.57
C THR A 222 4.86 14.00 5.61
N VAL A 223 5.63 13.28 4.80
CA VAL A 223 5.65 11.82 4.78
C VAL A 223 6.88 11.33 5.53
N THR A 224 6.68 10.42 6.46
CA THR A 224 7.76 9.69 7.11
C THR A 224 7.63 8.21 6.74
N VAL A 225 8.72 7.62 6.23
CA VAL A 225 8.82 6.19 5.93
C VAL A 225 9.79 5.54 6.90
N GLN A 226 9.43 4.38 7.42
CA GLN A 226 10.26 3.62 8.37
C GLN A 226 10.48 2.20 7.85
N GLY A 227 11.66 1.64 8.12
CA GLY A 227 12.00 0.25 7.84
C GLY A 227 12.41 -0.06 6.41
N VAL A 228 12.13 0.83 5.46
CA VAL A 228 12.55 0.75 4.05
C VAL A 228 13.13 2.09 3.59
N PRO A 229 13.98 2.12 2.55
CA PRO A 229 14.48 3.38 1.99
C PRO A 229 13.34 4.24 1.46
N ALA A 230 13.24 5.50 1.90
CA ALA A 230 12.15 6.41 1.54
C ALA A 230 12.05 6.68 0.02
N GLY A 231 13.17 6.62 -0.71
CA GLY A 231 13.20 6.77 -2.17
C GLY A 231 12.94 5.50 -2.96
N SER A 232 12.62 4.35 -2.30
CA SER A 232 12.33 3.10 -2.99
C SER A 232 10.91 3.10 -3.59
N HIS A 233 10.71 2.32 -4.67
CA HIS A 233 9.38 2.07 -5.22
C HIS A 233 8.44 1.44 -4.17
N PHE A 234 8.96 0.52 -3.34
CA PHE A 234 8.23 -0.05 -2.21
C PHE A 234 7.64 1.03 -1.29
N ALA A 235 8.47 2.02 -0.88
CA ALA A 235 8.01 3.11 -0.03
C ALA A 235 6.92 3.95 -0.70
N GLN A 236 7.07 4.24 -1.99
CA GLN A 236 6.09 5.01 -2.75
C GLN A 236 4.73 4.28 -2.82
N VAL A 237 4.73 2.98 -3.10
CA VAL A 237 3.51 2.16 -3.13
C VAL A 237 2.86 2.10 -1.75
N LEU A 238 3.65 1.92 -0.69
CA LEU A 238 3.15 1.88 0.68
C LEU A 238 2.46 3.20 1.07
N VAL A 239 3.07 4.34 0.74
CA VAL A 239 2.50 5.67 1.02
C VAL A 239 1.24 5.90 0.19
N GLU A 240 1.21 5.51 -1.09
CA GLU A 240 0.02 5.65 -1.93
C GLU A 240 -1.13 4.79 -1.40
N ALA A 241 -0.87 3.53 -1.03
CA ALA A 241 -1.86 2.63 -0.48
C ALA A 241 -2.45 3.17 0.84
N ASP A 242 -1.59 3.64 1.75
CA ASP A 242 -1.99 4.24 3.02
C ASP A 242 -2.83 5.51 2.80
N TYR A 243 -2.41 6.39 1.92
CA TYR A 243 -3.13 7.61 1.57
C TYR A 243 -4.53 7.31 1.02
N ARG A 244 -4.63 6.46 0.01
CA ARG A 244 -5.90 6.12 -0.64
C ARG A 244 -6.84 5.37 0.30
N MET A 245 -6.32 4.49 1.14
CA MET A 245 -7.13 3.83 2.16
C MET A 245 -7.79 4.85 3.11
N LYS A 246 -7.04 5.88 3.51
CA LYS A 246 -7.59 6.97 4.35
C LYS A 246 -8.65 7.77 3.61
N LEU A 247 -8.46 8.06 2.31
CA LEU A 247 -9.47 8.70 1.48
C LEU A 247 -10.76 7.87 1.39
N ILE A 248 -10.62 6.56 1.25
CA ILE A 248 -11.77 5.63 1.26
C ILE A 248 -12.49 5.70 2.59
N GLY A 249 -11.77 5.60 3.71
CA GLY A 249 -12.37 5.62 5.06
C GLY A 249 -13.22 6.83 5.33
N ILE A 250 -12.80 7.99 4.86
CA ILE A 250 -13.51 9.27 5.07
C ILE A 250 -14.43 9.67 3.91
N GLY A 251 -14.62 8.75 2.94
CA GLY A 251 -15.63 8.91 1.87
C GLY A 251 -15.22 9.79 0.70
N LEU A 252 -13.95 10.12 0.55
CA LEU A 252 -13.46 10.98 -0.52
C LEU A 252 -12.89 10.23 -1.72
N GLU A 253 -12.60 8.96 -1.53
CA GLU A 253 -12.42 8.02 -2.61
C GLU A 253 -13.46 6.91 -2.44
N ARG A 254 -14.12 6.54 -3.54
CA ARG A 254 -15.01 5.38 -3.52
C ARG A 254 -14.20 4.10 -3.42
N PRO A 255 -14.57 3.18 -2.51
CA PRO A 255 -13.92 1.88 -2.49
C PRO A 255 -14.15 1.16 -3.83
N PRO A 256 -13.14 0.44 -4.36
CA PRO A 256 -13.25 -0.29 -5.62
C PRO A 256 -14.24 -1.46 -5.56
N VAL A 257 -14.68 -1.82 -4.35
CA VAL A 257 -15.67 -2.86 -4.06
C VAL A 257 -16.73 -2.32 -3.12
N LYS A 258 -17.93 -2.91 -3.15
CA LYS A 258 -19.00 -2.51 -2.21
C LYS A 258 -18.62 -2.93 -0.79
N MET A 259 -18.41 -1.94 0.07
CA MET A 259 -18.08 -2.13 1.49
C MET A 259 -18.52 -0.91 2.30
N PRO A 260 -18.73 -1.05 3.63
CA PRO A 260 -18.96 0.10 4.49
C PRO A 260 -17.72 0.96 4.57
N VAL A 261 -17.89 2.28 4.64
CA VAL A 261 -16.81 3.25 4.90
C VAL A 261 -17.06 3.92 6.25
N TRP A 262 -16.00 4.34 6.92
CA TRP A 262 -16.11 4.87 8.28
C TRP A 262 -17.04 6.07 8.38
N VAL A 263 -16.95 7.01 7.45
CA VAL A 263 -17.74 8.25 7.50
C VAL A 263 -19.26 8.02 7.47
N ASP A 264 -19.71 6.94 6.81
CA ASP A 264 -21.12 6.58 6.74
C ASP A 264 -21.61 5.93 8.06
N LEU A 265 -20.70 5.41 8.85
CA LEU A 265 -20.98 4.71 10.12
C LEU A 265 -20.74 5.59 11.35
N ALA A 266 -19.94 6.64 11.19
CA ALA A 266 -19.55 7.50 12.30
C ALA A 266 -20.72 8.33 12.80
N ALA A 267 -20.84 8.48 14.13
CA ALA A 267 -21.84 9.36 14.72
C ALA A 267 -21.60 10.81 14.27
N ALA A 268 -22.66 11.56 14.02
CA ALA A 268 -22.60 12.94 13.52
C ALA A 268 -21.72 13.90 14.36
N GLY A 269 -21.49 13.61 15.63
CA GLY A 269 -20.57 14.35 16.51
C GLY A 269 -19.12 13.85 16.47
N ALA A 270 -18.83 12.67 15.94
CA ALA A 270 -17.50 12.09 15.95
C ALA A 270 -16.55 12.83 15.00
N VAL A 271 -17.05 13.27 13.86
CA VAL A 271 -16.29 14.07 12.88
C VAL A 271 -15.95 15.46 13.44
N ALA A 272 -16.83 16.02 14.27
CA ALA A 272 -16.67 17.34 14.90
C ALA A 272 -15.86 17.32 16.22
N ALA A 273 -15.63 16.15 16.78
CA ALA A 273 -15.11 15.98 18.16
C ALA A 273 -13.58 15.83 18.24
N ASN A 274 -12.79 16.48 17.39
CA ASN A 274 -11.31 16.39 17.41
C ASN A 274 -10.77 14.95 17.51
N ALA A 275 -11.58 13.95 17.19
CA ALA A 275 -11.17 12.57 17.15
C ALA A 275 -10.50 12.30 15.82
N LEU A 276 -9.27 11.86 15.86
CA LEU A 276 -8.51 11.50 14.67
C LEU A 276 -8.50 10.00 14.55
N GLN A 277 -8.97 9.52 13.40
CA GLN A 277 -8.94 8.11 13.09
C GLN A 277 -7.57 7.76 12.53
N ARG A 278 -6.91 6.77 13.14
CA ARG A 278 -5.66 6.19 12.64
C ARG A 278 -5.96 4.82 12.09
N TRP A 279 -5.76 4.66 10.80
CA TRP A 279 -5.76 3.36 10.15
C TRP A 279 -4.37 3.10 9.57
N TYR A 280 -3.93 1.84 9.66
CA TYR A 280 -2.62 1.42 9.20
C TYR A 280 -2.63 -0.06 8.83
N PHE A 281 -1.83 -0.42 7.86
CA PHE A 281 -1.65 -1.80 7.45
C PHE A 281 -0.69 -2.53 8.38
N VAL A 282 -0.98 -3.80 8.65
CA VAL A 282 -0.10 -4.70 9.38
C VAL A 282 0.01 -6.03 8.63
N PRO A 283 1.15 -6.74 8.75
CA PRO A 283 1.27 -8.10 8.22
C PRO A 283 0.27 -9.05 8.87
N ASP A 284 -0.26 -9.98 8.06
CA ASP A 284 -1.11 -11.08 8.50
C ASP A 284 -0.33 -12.39 8.44
N TYR A 285 0.24 -12.79 9.55
CA TYR A 285 1.09 -14.00 9.64
C TYR A 285 0.29 -15.31 9.60
N GLU A 286 -1.02 -15.27 9.77
CA GLU A 286 -1.88 -16.46 9.66
C GLU A 286 -2.02 -16.92 8.20
N CYS A 287 -1.56 -16.13 7.25
CA CYS A 287 -1.58 -16.44 5.83
C CYS A 287 -0.46 -17.40 5.37
N VAL A 288 0.40 -17.90 6.25
CA VAL A 288 1.55 -18.75 5.90
C VAL A 288 1.28 -20.19 6.27
N ARG A 289 1.46 -21.12 5.31
CA ARG A 289 1.50 -22.57 5.52
C ARG A 289 2.87 -23.10 5.15
N VAL A 290 3.34 -24.06 5.93
CA VAL A 290 4.65 -24.68 5.72
C VAL A 290 4.43 -26.19 5.59
N SER A 291 5.15 -26.85 4.64
CA SER A 291 5.12 -28.31 4.49
C SER A 291 5.76 -29.00 5.70
N GLU A 292 5.47 -30.29 5.88
CA GLU A 292 6.00 -31.07 7.02
C GLU A 292 7.51 -31.17 7.06
N ASP A 293 8.16 -31.07 5.90
CA ASP A 293 9.61 -31.10 5.74
C ASP A 293 10.29 -29.72 5.72
N ASP A 294 9.53 -28.65 5.94
CA ASP A 294 9.96 -27.25 5.88
C ASP A 294 10.54 -26.81 4.51
N LEU A 295 10.36 -27.60 3.45
CA LEU A 295 10.92 -27.32 2.12
C LEU A 295 9.98 -26.57 1.19
N ALA A 296 8.71 -26.40 1.56
CA ALA A 296 7.76 -25.60 0.80
C ALA A 296 6.95 -24.69 1.72
N ILE A 297 6.87 -23.44 1.34
CA ILE A 297 6.07 -22.41 2.03
C ILE A 297 5.01 -21.92 1.07
N GLU A 298 3.74 -21.92 1.49
CA GLU A 298 2.63 -21.33 0.76
C GLU A 298 2.17 -20.05 1.45
N LEU A 299 2.05 -18.97 0.68
CA LEU A 299 1.42 -17.73 1.12
C LEU A 299 -0.07 -17.77 0.77
N VAL A 300 -0.91 -18.09 1.76
CA VAL A 300 -2.37 -18.19 1.63
C VAL A 300 -2.98 -16.82 1.89
N GLY A 301 -3.85 -16.31 1.03
CA GLY A 301 -4.41 -14.97 1.21
C GLY A 301 -3.46 -13.85 0.79
N ARG A 302 -3.69 -12.62 1.19
CA ARG A 302 -2.93 -11.43 0.76
C ARG A 302 -1.85 -11.00 1.74
N GLY A 303 -1.82 -11.57 2.93
CA GLY A 303 -0.79 -11.30 3.93
C GLY A 303 -0.86 -9.92 4.60
N VAL A 304 -1.99 -9.22 4.45
CA VAL A 304 -2.18 -7.85 4.95
C VAL A 304 -3.54 -7.73 5.62
N LYS A 305 -3.58 -7.06 6.76
CA LYS A 305 -4.82 -6.61 7.39
C LYS A 305 -4.76 -5.13 7.77
N LEU A 306 -5.92 -4.47 7.78
CA LEU A 306 -6.07 -3.11 8.21
C LEU A 306 -6.43 -3.07 9.68
N CYS A 307 -5.72 -2.24 10.45
CA CYS A 307 -6.00 -1.99 11.86
C CYS A 307 -6.36 -0.51 12.06
N GLY A 308 -7.04 -0.23 13.16
CA GLY A 308 -7.40 1.13 13.57
C GLY A 308 -7.02 1.40 15.02
N ALA A 309 -6.67 2.65 15.29
CA ALA A 309 -6.51 3.19 16.62
C ALA A 309 -7.04 4.62 16.64
N ASP A 310 -7.79 4.98 17.68
CA ASP A 310 -8.32 6.32 17.81
C ASP A 310 -7.35 7.21 18.59
N GLU A 311 -7.23 8.44 18.16
CA GLU A 311 -6.50 9.48 18.88
C GLU A 311 -7.41 10.68 19.16
N VAL A 312 -7.25 11.28 20.31
CA VAL A 312 -7.91 12.53 20.67
C VAL A 312 -6.89 13.65 20.66
N VAL A 313 -7.18 14.72 19.94
CA VAL A 313 -6.33 15.93 19.91
C VAL A 313 -6.87 16.95 20.88
N LYS A 314 -6.02 17.37 21.83
CA LYS A 314 -6.33 18.48 22.73
C LYS A 314 -6.23 19.84 22.02
N PRO A 315 -6.81 20.90 22.58
CA PRO A 315 -6.73 22.24 22.00
C PRO A 315 -5.30 22.77 21.81
N ASP A 316 -4.33 22.26 22.57
CA ASP A 316 -2.90 22.60 22.46
C ASP A 316 -2.14 21.77 21.41
N GLY A 317 -2.85 20.94 20.63
CA GLY A 317 -2.26 20.05 19.64
C GLY A 317 -1.66 18.77 20.21
N THR A 318 -1.72 18.55 21.53
CA THR A 318 -1.25 17.32 22.17
C THR A 318 -2.20 16.18 21.84
N ARG A 319 -1.63 15.00 21.56
CA ARG A 319 -2.36 13.79 21.16
C ARG A 319 -2.37 12.78 22.30
N LEU A 320 -3.52 12.18 22.51
CA LEU A 320 -3.72 11.08 23.45
C LEU A 320 -4.32 9.90 22.70
N SER A 321 -3.75 8.73 22.90
CA SER A 321 -4.36 7.49 22.39
C SER A 321 -5.66 7.22 23.15
N ALA A 322 -6.75 7.05 22.42
CA ALA A 322 -7.97 6.52 22.98
C ALA A 322 -7.78 5.03 23.33
N SER A 323 -8.44 4.56 24.36
CA SER A 323 -8.30 3.19 24.85
C SER A 323 -8.88 2.13 23.91
N ARG A 324 -9.73 2.51 22.95
CA ARG A 324 -10.38 1.64 21.96
C ARG A 324 -10.70 2.41 20.69
N ALA A 325 -10.53 1.74 19.53
CA ALA A 325 -11.12 2.18 18.27
C ALA A 325 -12.66 2.17 18.38
N ASP A 326 -13.31 3.18 17.79
CA ASP A 326 -14.76 3.23 17.78
C ASP A 326 -15.35 2.05 16.94
N GLN A 327 -16.66 1.81 17.07
CA GLN A 327 -17.30 0.72 16.35
C GLN A 327 -17.27 0.94 14.83
N ALA A 328 -17.39 2.19 14.37
CA ALA A 328 -17.34 2.53 12.95
C ALA A 328 -15.95 2.23 12.37
N SER A 329 -14.88 2.59 13.10
CA SER A 329 -13.50 2.30 12.74
C SER A 329 -13.26 0.78 12.63
N ARG A 330 -13.72 0.00 13.61
CA ARG A 330 -13.62 -1.46 13.57
C ARG A 330 -14.35 -2.06 12.38
N THR A 331 -15.60 -1.66 12.15
CA THR A 331 -16.41 -2.17 11.03
C THR A 331 -15.73 -1.86 9.69
N PHE A 332 -15.16 -0.67 9.52
CA PHE A 332 -14.42 -0.31 8.32
C PHE A 332 -13.17 -1.17 8.15
N THR A 333 -12.32 -1.30 9.17
CA THR A 333 -11.05 -2.03 9.08
C THR A 333 -11.26 -3.53 8.86
N GLU A 334 -12.25 -4.12 9.52
CA GLU A 334 -12.65 -5.52 9.31
C GLU A 334 -13.17 -5.76 7.90
N ALA A 335 -14.05 -4.88 7.39
CA ALA A 335 -14.58 -4.99 6.04
C ALA A 335 -13.48 -4.81 4.97
N PHE A 336 -12.56 -3.86 5.17
CA PHE A 336 -11.43 -3.64 4.26
C PHE A 336 -10.53 -4.88 4.21
N THR A 337 -10.20 -5.45 5.37
CA THR A 337 -9.39 -6.67 5.48
C THR A 337 -10.07 -7.86 4.81
N ALA A 338 -11.33 -8.11 5.11
CA ALA A 338 -12.09 -9.23 4.53
C ALA A 338 -12.19 -9.14 3.00
N LYS A 339 -12.24 -7.92 2.47
CA LYS A 339 -12.35 -7.65 1.02
C LYS A 339 -11.02 -7.32 0.34
N TYR A 340 -9.90 -7.43 1.06
CA TYR A 340 -8.60 -7.00 0.54
C TYR A 340 -8.25 -7.67 -0.81
N ALA A 341 -8.53 -8.96 -0.96
CA ALA A 341 -8.29 -9.68 -2.22
C ALA A 341 -9.08 -9.11 -3.40
N GLU A 342 -10.36 -8.73 -3.18
CA GLU A 342 -11.19 -8.11 -4.20
C GLU A 342 -10.74 -6.67 -4.50
N ILE A 343 -10.32 -5.93 -3.47
CA ILE A 343 -9.78 -4.56 -3.58
C ILE A 343 -8.50 -4.59 -4.41
N ALA A 344 -7.56 -5.47 -4.06
CA ALA A 344 -6.29 -5.63 -4.75
C ALA A 344 -6.44 -6.04 -6.23
N ALA A 345 -7.46 -6.86 -6.55
CA ALA A 345 -7.76 -7.25 -7.92
C ALA A 345 -8.29 -6.09 -8.79
N ARG A 346 -8.86 -5.05 -8.17
CA ARG A 346 -9.46 -3.90 -8.88
C ARG A 346 -8.65 -2.61 -8.76
N SER A 347 -7.71 -2.56 -7.85
CA SER A 347 -6.87 -1.40 -7.61
C SER A 347 -5.40 -1.85 -7.50
N PRO A 348 -4.59 -1.60 -8.53
CA PRO A 348 -3.22 -2.10 -8.61
C PRO A 348 -2.34 -1.69 -7.42
N VAL A 349 -2.55 -0.53 -6.82
CA VAL A 349 -1.76 -0.07 -5.67
C VAL A 349 -1.86 -1.02 -4.47
N TYR A 350 -3.04 -1.60 -4.23
CA TYR A 350 -3.21 -2.58 -3.15
C TYR A 350 -2.72 -3.99 -3.54
N GLY A 351 -2.60 -4.27 -4.83
CA GLY A 351 -2.04 -5.51 -5.32
C GLY A 351 -0.52 -5.55 -5.23
N GLN A 352 0.14 -4.40 -5.45
CA GLN A 352 1.58 -4.22 -5.26
C GLN A 352 1.99 -4.39 -3.81
#